data_d2c01a82a8b771763bcf65b6861e517f
#
_entry.id   d2c01a82a8b771763bcf65b6861e517f
#
_cell.length_a   1.000
_cell.length_b   1.000
_cell.length_c   1.000
_cell.angle_alpha   90.00
_cell.angle_beta   90.00
_cell.angle_gamma   90.00
#
_symmetry.space_group_name_H-M   'P 1'
#
loop_
_entity.id
_entity.type
_entity.pdbx_description
1 polymer ?
#
loop_
_entity_poly.entity_id
_entity_poly.type
_entity_poly.pdbx_seq_one_letter_code
_entity_poly.pdbx_strand_id
1 'polypeptide(L)'
;SAPLAAYLRERGEILMVSGFTDDRPMRGGGGNARFADNWELSAQRALTVTRALVDEGIPSAQVFAAAFGAEQAVASNADAEGRARNRRVEMAPMPRPARRAQP
;
A
#
# COMPACT_ATOMS: atom_id res chain seq x y z
N SER A 1 -0.54 13.12 -10.40
CA SER A 1 -0.27 14.07 -11.48
C SER A 1 -1.04 13.71 -12.74
N ALA A 2 -1.28 14.71 -13.56
CA ALA A 2 -2.02 14.50 -14.82
C ALA A 2 -1.33 13.51 -15.76
N PRO A 3 0.02 13.53 -15.94
CA PRO A 3 0.68 12.54 -16.80
C PRO A 3 0.50 11.11 -16.33
N LEU A 4 0.56 10.86 -15.03
CA LEU A 4 0.36 9.50 -14.51
C LEU A 4 -1.10 9.05 -14.71
N ALA A 5 -2.06 9.93 -14.45
CA ALA A 5 -3.47 9.61 -14.64
C ALA A 5 -3.76 9.27 -16.11
N ALA A 6 -3.21 10.04 -17.04
CA ALA A 6 -3.38 9.76 -18.47
C ALA A 6 -2.74 8.44 -18.87
N TYR A 7 -1.54 8.17 -18.39
CA TYR A 7 -0.83 6.92 -18.65
C TYR A 7 -1.69 5.71 -18.22
N LEU A 8 -2.24 5.76 -17.04
CA LEU A 8 -3.07 4.66 -16.52
C LEU A 8 -4.33 4.48 -17.34
N ARG A 9 -5.01 5.59 -17.70
CA ARG A 9 -6.24 5.51 -18.51
C ARG A 9 -5.99 4.90 -19.87
N GLU A 10 -4.92 5.33 -20.53
CA GLU A 10 -4.59 4.82 -21.87
C GLU A 10 -4.32 3.33 -21.88
N ARG A 11 -3.83 2.80 -20.77
CA ARG A 11 -3.50 1.38 -20.65
C ARG A 11 -4.61 0.55 -20.01
N GLY A 12 -5.71 1.17 -19.60
CA GLY A 12 -6.77 0.46 -18.88
C GLY A 12 -6.29 -0.06 -17.52
N GLU A 13 -5.41 0.69 -16.85
CA GLU A 13 -4.78 0.28 -15.61
C GLU A 13 -5.15 1.21 -14.47
N ILE A 14 -5.00 0.70 -13.26
CA ILE A 14 -5.09 1.46 -12.02
C ILE A 14 -3.81 1.24 -11.22
N LEU A 15 -3.54 2.13 -10.28
CA LEU A 15 -2.32 2.07 -9.48
C LEU A 15 -2.59 1.36 -8.17
N MET A 16 -1.85 0.28 -7.91
CA MET A 16 -1.86 -0.39 -6.62
C MET A 16 -0.77 0.19 -5.74
N VAL A 17 -1.15 0.65 -4.55
CA VAL A 17 -0.23 1.16 -3.53
C VAL A 17 -0.17 0.12 -2.42
N SER A 18 0.98 -0.53 -2.26
CA SER A 18 1.13 -1.67 -1.37
C SER A 18 1.98 -1.31 -0.17
N GLY A 19 1.49 -1.61 1.03
CA GLY A 19 2.23 -1.40 2.27
C GLY A 19 2.81 -2.70 2.81
N PHE A 20 3.99 -2.58 3.42
CA PHE A 20 4.74 -3.71 3.95
C PHE A 20 5.37 -3.34 5.28
N THR A 21 5.55 -4.34 6.15
CA THR A 21 6.22 -4.18 7.43
C THR A 21 7.39 -5.16 7.53
N ASP A 22 8.24 -4.98 8.55
CA ASP A 22 9.14 -6.05 8.97
C ASP A 22 8.33 -7.10 9.76
N ASP A 23 9.00 -8.15 10.23
CA ASP A 23 8.33 -9.27 10.90
C ASP A 23 8.20 -9.09 12.42
N ARG A 24 8.64 -7.97 12.98
CA ARG A 24 8.52 -7.75 14.41
C ARG A 24 7.04 -7.53 14.77
N PRO A 25 6.52 -8.25 15.78
CA PRO A 25 5.12 -8.09 16.14
C PRO A 25 4.86 -6.69 16.67
N MET A 26 3.67 -6.18 16.38
CA MET A 26 3.21 -4.95 17.02
C MET A 26 3.07 -5.21 18.50
N ARG A 27 3.49 -4.24 19.32
CA ARG A 27 3.28 -4.32 20.76
C ARG A 27 1.81 -4.13 21.04
N GLY A 28 1.18 -5.17 21.57
CA GLY A 28 -0.21 -5.11 21.93
C GLY A 28 -0.44 -4.27 23.17
N GLY A 29 -1.62 -3.79 23.33
CA GLY A 29 -2.22 -3.48 24.61
C GLY A 29 -1.72 -2.31 25.39
N GLY A 30 -1.03 -1.40 24.93
CA GLY A 30 -0.83 -0.16 25.67
C GLY A 30 -1.85 0.89 25.22
N GLY A 31 -2.15 1.83 26.04
CA GLY A 31 -3.07 2.91 25.70
C GLY A 31 -2.64 3.71 24.49
N ASN A 32 -1.40 3.55 24.03
CA ASN A 32 -0.84 4.22 22.87
C ASN A 32 -0.72 3.33 21.64
N ALA A 33 -1.19 2.09 21.71
CA ALA A 33 -1.14 1.20 20.57
C ALA A 33 -2.11 1.69 19.50
N ARG A 34 -1.58 2.09 18.34
CA ARG A 34 -2.37 2.62 17.23
C ARG A 34 -2.88 1.54 16.29
N PHE A 35 -2.16 0.43 16.23
CA PHE A 35 -2.43 -0.62 15.27
C PHE A 35 -2.45 -1.96 15.97
N ALA A 36 -3.42 -2.79 15.63
CA ALA A 36 -3.57 -4.10 16.22
C ALA A 36 -2.47 -5.06 15.80
N ASP A 37 -2.00 -4.96 14.56
CA ASP A 37 -1.03 -5.88 13.98
C ASP A 37 -0.33 -5.27 12.77
N ASN A 38 0.55 -6.05 12.17
CA ASN A 38 1.30 -5.61 10.99
C ASN A 38 0.40 -5.45 9.75
N TRP A 39 -0.70 -6.19 9.67
CA TRP A 39 -1.68 -5.99 8.60
C TRP A 39 -2.24 -4.57 8.64
N GLU A 40 -2.68 -4.16 9.82
CA GLU A 40 -3.26 -2.83 9.99
C GLU A 40 -2.22 -1.73 9.79
N LEU A 41 -1.00 -1.92 10.29
CA LEU A 41 0.08 -0.95 10.09
C LEU A 41 0.41 -0.78 8.61
N SER A 42 0.53 -1.88 7.88
CA SER A 42 0.83 -1.81 6.44
C SER A 42 -0.31 -1.18 5.65
N ALA A 43 -1.56 -1.42 6.05
CA ALA A 43 -2.71 -0.76 5.44
C ALA A 43 -2.64 0.75 5.64
N GLN A 44 -2.31 1.20 6.85
CA GLN A 44 -2.21 2.63 7.13
C GLN A 44 -1.11 3.30 6.31
N ARG A 45 0.04 2.65 6.18
CA ARG A 45 1.12 3.18 5.35
C ARG A 45 0.71 3.32 3.89
N ALA A 46 0.05 2.31 3.35
CA ALA A 46 -0.46 2.36 1.98
C ALA A 46 -1.51 3.45 1.81
N LEU A 47 -2.41 3.61 2.78
CA LEU A 47 -3.45 4.64 2.73
C LEU A 47 -2.87 6.05 2.78
N THR A 48 -1.84 6.27 3.58
CA THR A 48 -1.19 7.58 3.66
C THR A 48 -0.66 8.00 2.29
N VAL A 49 0.00 7.09 1.59
CA VAL A 49 0.51 7.36 0.23
C VAL A 49 -0.63 7.51 -0.77
N THR A 50 -1.64 6.63 -0.69
CA THR A 50 -2.81 6.71 -1.57
C THR A 50 -3.49 8.07 -1.46
N ARG A 51 -3.73 8.54 -0.25
CA ARG A 51 -4.36 9.83 -0.03
C ARG A 51 -3.52 10.99 -0.56
N ALA A 52 -2.20 10.91 -0.39
CA ALA A 52 -1.30 11.93 -0.93
C ALA A 52 -1.38 11.99 -2.45
N LEU A 53 -1.44 10.84 -3.11
CA LEU A 53 -1.59 10.79 -4.57
C LEU A 53 -2.90 11.42 -5.03
N VAL A 54 -3.99 11.12 -4.35
CA VAL A 54 -5.29 11.72 -4.66
C VAL A 54 -5.26 13.22 -4.47
N ASP A 55 -4.63 13.69 -3.38
CA ASP A 55 -4.49 15.12 -3.12
C ASP A 55 -3.65 15.82 -4.19
N GLU A 56 -2.73 15.10 -4.83
CA GLU A 56 -1.92 15.65 -5.92
C GLU A 56 -2.60 15.54 -7.30
N GLY A 57 -3.81 15.03 -7.35
CA GLY A 57 -4.61 15.04 -8.58
C GLY A 57 -4.83 13.70 -9.25
N ILE A 58 -4.39 12.58 -8.67
CA ILE A 58 -4.75 11.27 -9.20
C ILE A 58 -6.23 11.02 -8.88
N PRO A 59 -7.09 10.75 -9.86
CA PRO A 59 -8.48 10.43 -9.58
C PRO A 59 -8.61 9.24 -8.63
N SER A 60 -9.49 9.35 -7.66
CA SER A 60 -9.62 8.31 -6.64
C SER A 60 -10.03 6.94 -7.21
N ALA A 61 -10.66 6.92 -8.39
CA ALA A 61 -11.01 5.67 -9.07
C ALA A 61 -9.80 4.98 -9.72
N GLN A 62 -8.64 5.64 -9.79
CA GLN A 62 -7.44 5.13 -10.45
C GLN A 62 -6.37 4.63 -9.48
N VAL A 63 -6.67 4.56 -8.21
CA VAL A 63 -5.71 4.12 -7.21
C VAL A 63 -6.42 3.32 -6.11
N PHE A 64 -5.73 2.33 -5.55
CA PHE A 64 -6.22 1.62 -4.38
C PHE A 64 -5.06 1.19 -3.50
N ALA A 65 -5.35 0.95 -2.22
CA ALA A 65 -4.37 0.53 -1.23
C ALA A 65 -4.45 -0.97 -1.00
N ALA A 66 -3.30 -1.61 -0.82
CA ALA A 66 -3.20 -3.02 -0.47
C ALA A 66 -2.27 -3.19 0.73
N ALA A 67 -2.63 -4.09 1.63
CA ALA A 67 -1.87 -4.36 2.83
C ALA A 67 -1.28 -5.77 2.77
N PHE A 68 0.04 -5.87 2.84
CA PHE A 68 0.72 -7.17 2.82
C PHE A 68 1.28 -7.56 4.19
N GLY A 69 1.30 -6.65 5.16
CA GLY A 69 1.87 -6.96 6.46
C GLY A 69 3.34 -7.33 6.34
N ALA A 70 3.76 -8.37 7.03
CA ALA A 70 5.12 -8.87 7.02
C ALA A 70 5.36 -9.99 5.99
N GLU A 71 4.37 -10.30 5.14
CA GLU A 71 4.36 -11.54 4.37
C GLU A 71 5.19 -11.53 3.09
N GLN A 72 5.69 -10.36 2.67
CA GLN A 72 6.42 -10.21 1.41
C GLN A 72 7.76 -9.52 1.65
N ALA A 73 8.65 -10.18 2.39
CA ALA A 73 9.97 -9.64 2.69
C ALA A 73 10.83 -9.55 1.42
N VAL A 74 11.59 -8.47 1.29
CA VAL A 74 12.58 -8.28 0.21
C VAL A 74 14.00 -8.36 0.74
N ALA A 75 14.18 -8.43 2.06
CA ALA A 75 15.46 -8.51 2.73
C ALA A 75 15.32 -9.34 4.00
N SER A 76 16.45 -9.66 4.63
CA SER A 76 16.43 -10.40 5.88
C SER A 76 15.83 -9.57 7.01
N ASN A 77 14.97 -10.19 7.80
CA ASN A 77 14.46 -9.58 9.04
C ASN A 77 15.39 -9.79 10.23
N ALA A 78 16.50 -10.51 10.03
CA ALA A 78 17.44 -10.84 11.11
C ALA A 78 18.26 -9.64 11.57
N ASP A 79 18.43 -8.64 10.74
CA ASP A 79 19.20 -7.44 11.09
C ASP A 79 18.40 -6.16 10.82
N ALA A 80 18.86 -5.08 11.43
CA ALA A 80 18.15 -3.80 11.36
C ALA A 80 18.08 -3.23 9.95
N GLU A 81 19.14 -3.41 9.17
CA GLU A 81 19.18 -2.91 7.79
C GLU A 81 18.14 -3.63 6.91
N GLY A 82 18.08 -4.94 7.01
CA GLY A 82 17.11 -5.73 6.27
C GLY A 82 15.67 -5.40 6.68
N ARG A 83 15.44 -5.25 7.99
CA ARG A 83 14.12 -4.84 8.47
C ARG A 83 13.70 -3.47 7.92
N ALA A 84 14.64 -2.53 7.87
CA ALA A 84 14.35 -1.20 7.33
C ALA A 84 13.94 -1.27 5.85
N ARG A 85 14.55 -2.15 5.08
CA ARG A 85 14.20 -2.35 3.68
C ARG A 85 12.82 -2.99 3.51
N ASN A 86 12.42 -3.82 4.47
CA ASN A 86 11.10 -4.45 4.44
C ASN A 86 9.98 -3.44 4.77
N ARG A 87 10.26 -2.43 5.59
CA ARG A 87 9.29 -1.39 5.92
C ARG A 87 9.19 -0.40 4.76
N ARG A 88 8.28 -0.64 3.85
CA ARG A 88 8.20 0.13 2.60
C ARG A 88 6.79 0.22 2.06
N VAL A 89 6.63 1.12 1.10
CA VAL A 89 5.45 1.19 0.24
C VAL A 89 5.93 1.04 -1.20
N GLU A 90 5.23 0.22 -1.96
CA GLU A 90 5.50 0.01 -3.38
C GLU A 90 4.29 0.48 -4.19
N MET A 91 4.53 0.90 -5.41
CA MET A 91 3.47 1.30 -6.32
C MET A 91 3.65 0.57 -7.64
N ALA A 92 2.57 0.03 -8.19
CA ALA A 92 2.62 -0.66 -9.46
C ALA A 92 1.30 -0.50 -10.22
N PRO A 93 1.34 -0.18 -11.51
CA PRO A 93 0.15 -0.25 -12.33
C PRO A 93 -0.30 -1.69 -12.49
N MET A 94 -1.60 -1.90 -12.56
CA MET A 94 -2.16 -3.20 -12.81
C MET A 94 -3.46 -3.08 -13.60
N PRO A 95 -3.87 -4.13 -14.31
CA PRO A 95 -5.11 -4.08 -15.07
C PRO A 95 -6.30 -3.71 -14.19
N ARG A 96 -7.15 -2.83 -14.68
CA ARG A 96 -8.39 -2.49 -13.97
C ARG A 96 -9.26 -3.74 -13.90
N PRO A 97 -9.74 -4.11 -12.71
CA PRO A 97 -10.66 -5.26 -12.59
C PRO A 97 -11.94 -5.03 -13.40
N ALA A 98 -12.46 -6.10 -13.98
CA ALA A 98 -13.74 -6.03 -14.68
C ALA A 98 -14.84 -5.67 -13.69
N ARG A 99 -15.75 -4.79 -14.13
CA ARG A 99 -16.92 -4.44 -13.34
C ARG A 99 -17.92 -5.57 -13.36
N ARG A 100 -18.51 -5.84 -12.21
CA ARG A 100 -19.66 -6.73 -12.16
C ARG A 100 -20.88 -6.03 -12.74
N ALA A 101 -21.68 -6.79 -13.48
CA ALA A 101 -22.98 -6.29 -13.89
C ALA A 101 -23.85 -6.07 -12.67
N GLN A 102 -24.62 -4.99 -12.66
CA GLN A 102 -25.58 -4.74 -11.60
C GLN A 102 -26.74 -5.71 -11.72
N PRO A 103 -27.24 -6.28 -10.61
CA PRO A 103 -28.40 -7.15 -10.64
C PRO A 103 -29.67 -6.40 -11.09
#